data_c3db138e5eb996548bfa303d2bf29668
#
_entry.id   c3db138e5eb996548bfa303d2bf29668
#
_cell.length_a   1.000
_cell.length_b   1.000
_cell.length_c   1.000
_cell.angle_alpha   90.00
_cell.angle_beta   90.00
_cell.angle_gamma   90.00
#
_symmetry.space_group_name_H-M   'P 1'
#
loop_
_entity.id
_entity.type
_entity.pdbx_description
1 polymer ?
#
loop_
_entity_poly.entity_id
_entity_poly.type
_entity_poly.pdbx_seq_one_letter_code
_entity_poly.pdbx_strand_id
1 'polypeptide(L)'
;GGSQGGALSIITAALDSRVKYLAAYYPALSDMTGYLKGRAGGWPHMFDKNNLPYNNIKEKLETIKYYDVVNFARQVKIPGYYSWGFNDETCPPTSMYAAYNVINAPKELYLALETGHWTYPEQREDFNEWIITKLLGGKPLENGGR
;
A
#
# COMPACT_ATOMS: atom_id res chain seq x y z
N GLY A 1 1.66 -5.31 6.69
CA GLY A 1 0.37 -5.97 6.47
C GLY A 1 0.01 -6.08 4.99
N GLY A 2 -0.97 -6.93 4.64
CA GLY A 2 -1.47 -7.08 3.27
C GLY A 2 -2.91 -6.58 3.12
N SER A 3 -3.30 -6.18 1.91
CA SER A 3 -4.65 -5.73 1.57
C SER A 3 -5.15 -4.62 2.52
N GLN A 4 -6.26 -4.81 3.20
CA GLN A 4 -6.75 -3.89 4.23
C GLN A 4 -5.70 -3.70 5.35
N GLY A 5 -4.98 -4.77 5.74
CA GLY A 5 -3.88 -4.68 6.69
C GLY A 5 -2.72 -3.83 6.18
N GLY A 6 -2.44 -3.84 4.86
CA GLY A 6 -1.47 -2.95 4.22
C GLY A 6 -1.89 -1.49 4.29
N ALA A 7 -3.17 -1.20 4.04
CA ALA A 7 -3.77 0.11 4.23
C ALA A 7 -3.61 0.61 5.68
N LEU A 8 -3.99 -0.22 6.65
CA LEU A 8 -3.88 0.09 8.08
C LEU A 8 -2.42 0.31 8.50
N SER A 9 -1.47 -0.43 7.92
CA SER A 9 -0.04 -0.22 8.18
C SER A 9 0.42 1.17 7.75
N ILE A 10 0.00 1.64 6.57
CA ILE A 10 0.31 3.00 6.08
C ILE A 10 -0.33 4.06 6.99
N ILE A 11 -1.60 3.87 7.35
CA ILE A 11 -2.32 4.80 8.24
C ILE A 11 -1.63 4.87 9.60
N THR A 12 -1.30 3.72 10.19
CA THR A 12 -0.62 3.66 11.50
C THR A 12 0.75 4.34 11.44
N ALA A 13 1.53 4.07 10.39
CA ALA A 13 2.83 4.70 10.20
C ALA A 13 2.77 6.23 10.02
N ALA A 14 1.67 6.72 9.46
CA ALA A 14 1.42 8.16 9.32
C ALA A 14 1.03 8.85 10.63
N LEU A 15 0.34 8.12 11.53
CA LEU A 15 -0.26 8.69 12.74
C LEU A 15 0.52 8.41 14.03
N ASP A 16 1.37 7.38 14.06
CA ASP A 16 2.10 6.95 15.26
C ASP A 16 3.62 7.04 15.07
N SER A 17 4.24 8.01 15.72
CA SER A 17 5.69 8.25 15.66
C SER A 17 6.56 7.14 16.26
N ARG A 18 5.98 6.19 16.97
CA ARG A 18 6.68 5.02 17.52
C ARG A 18 7.01 3.99 16.45
N VAL A 19 6.26 3.98 15.34
CA VAL A 19 6.55 3.12 14.18
C VAL A 19 7.87 3.57 13.55
N LYS A 20 8.76 2.62 13.27
CA LYS A 20 10.09 2.91 12.71
C LYS A 20 10.23 2.43 11.27
N TYR A 21 9.54 1.37 10.90
CA TYR A 21 9.55 0.79 9.57
C TYR A 21 8.14 0.35 9.17
N LEU A 22 7.85 0.38 7.90
CA LEU A 22 6.56 0.05 7.32
C LEU A 22 6.72 -1.00 6.23
N ALA A 23 5.85 -2.02 6.22
CA ALA A 23 5.70 -2.91 5.08
C ALA A 23 4.23 -3.03 4.68
N ALA A 24 3.94 -2.80 3.42
CA ALA A 24 2.60 -2.87 2.87
C ALA A 24 2.58 -3.71 1.57
N TYR A 25 1.85 -4.82 1.60
CA TYR A 25 1.58 -5.66 0.43
C TYR A 25 0.20 -5.32 -0.13
N TYR A 26 0.12 -5.11 -1.43
CA TYR A 26 -1.13 -4.81 -2.15
C TYR A 26 -2.15 -4.00 -1.31
N PRO A 27 -1.77 -2.80 -0.81
CA PRO A 27 -2.60 -2.05 0.12
C PRO A 27 -3.94 -1.64 -0.51
N ALA A 28 -5.03 -1.91 0.22
CA ALA A 28 -6.38 -1.48 -0.15
C ALA A 28 -6.65 0.00 0.19
N LEU A 29 -7.88 0.46 0.03
CA LEU A 29 -8.40 1.76 0.44
C LEU A 29 -7.64 2.98 -0.15
N SER A 30 -6.99 2.81 -1.29
CA SER A 30 -6.20 3.87 -1.94
C SER A 30 -6.90 4.39 -3.18
N ASP A 31 -6.94 5.71 -3.36
CA ASP A 31 -7.56 6.39 -4.52
C ASP A 31 -8.98 5.86 -4.83
N MET A 32 -9.78 5.66 -3.79
CA MET A 32 -11.12 5.07 -3.92
C MET A 32 -12.03 5.83 -4.87
N THR A 33 -11.81 7.14 -5.03
CA THR A 33 -12.52 7.99 -5.98
C THR A 33 -11.88 8.03 -7.38
N GLY A 34 -10.87 7.21 -7.65
CA GLY A 34 -10.18 7.15 -8.94
C GLY A 34 -11.11 6.91 -10.13
N TYR A 35 -12.15 6.11 -9.93
CA TYR A 35 -13.20 5.86 -10.93
C TYR A 35 -13.86 7.14 -11.47
N LEU A 36 -14.08 8.14 -10.61
CA LEU A 36 -14.64 9.43 -10.99
C LEU A 36 -13.71 10.27 -11.88
N LYS A 37 -12.46 9.83 -11.99
CA LYS A 37 -11.38 10.48 -12.75
C LYS A 37 -10.85 9.58 -13.88
N GLY A 38 -11.59 8.56 -14.27
CA GLY A 38 -11.26 7.65 -15.37
C GLY A 38 -10.10 6.67 -15.04
N ARG A 39 -9.81 6.42 -13.77
CA ARG A 39 -8.82 5.43 -13.33
C ARG A 39 -9.48 4.27 -12.61
N ALA A 40 -8.85 3.11 -12.57
CA ALA A 40 -9.26 2.05 -11.67
C ALA A 40 -8.95 2.48 -10.23
N GLY A 41 -10.00 2.70 -9.44
CA GLY A 41 -9.92 3.06 -8.03
C GLY A 41 -9.73 1.81 -7.15
N GLY A 42 -9.27 2.01 -5.91
CA GLY A 42 -9.00 0.93 -4.98
C GLY A 42 -10.24 0.26 -4.41
N TRP A 43 -10.02 -0.95 -3.84
CA TRP A 43 -11.02 -1.64 -3.05
C TRP A 43 -11.54 -0.71 -1.92
N PRO A 44 -12.86 -0.71 -1.62
CA PRO A 44 -13.92 -1.65 -2.03
C PRO A 44 -14.71 -1.26 -3.30
N HIS A 45 -14.13 -0.54 -4.25
CA HIS A 45 -14.73 -0.18 -5.54
C HIS A 45 -16.05 0.59 -5.44
N MET A 46 -16.19 1.43 -4.41
CA MET A 46 -17.44 2.14 -4.11
C MET A 46 -17.94 3.03 -5.25
N PHE A 47 -17.05 3.47 -6.12
CA PHE A 47 -17.38 4.42 -7.20
C PHE A 47 -17.19 3.82 -8.59
N ASP A 48 -17.11 2.49 -8.71
CA ASP A 48 -17.16 1.82 -10.01
C ASP A 48 -18.56 1.99 -10.67
N LYS A 49 -18.68 1.59 -11.92
CA LYS A 49 -19.92 1.77 -12.69
C LYS A 49 -21.17 1.15 -12.04
N ASN A 50 -21.00 0.08 -11.25
CA ASN A 50 -22.12 -0.64 -10.62
C ASN A 50 -22.52 0.02 -9.29
N ASN A 51 -21.55 0.53 -8.55
CA ASN A 51 -21.74 1.09 -7.20
C ASN A 51 -21.95 2.61 -7.21
N LEU A 52 -21.52 3.29 -8.27
CA LEU A 52 -21.59 4.74 -8.41
C LEU A 52 -22.99 5.32 -8.18
N PRO A 53 -24.10 4.75 -8.70
CA PRO A 53 -25.44 5.29 -8.49
C PRO A 53 -25.83 5.40 -7.01
N TYR A 54 -25.27 4.56 -6.15
CA TYR A 54 -25.56 4.53 -4.71
C TYR A 54 -24.59 5.38 -3.87
N ASN A 55 -23.45 5.73 -4.43
CA ASN A 55 -22.34 6.33 -3.69
C ASN A 55 -21.97 7.75 -4.17
N ASN A 56 -22.40 8.17 -5.35
CA ASN A 56 -22.08 9.49 -5.90
C ASN A 56 -22.97 10.58 -5.28
N ILE A 57 -22.88 10.73 -3.97
CA ILE A 57 -23.55 11.79 -3.21
C ILE A 57 -22.50 12.59 -2.44
N LYS A 58 -22.77 13.87 -2.25
CA LYS A 58 -21.83 14.83 -1.69
C LYS A 58 -21.28 14.38 -0.33
N GLU A 59 -22.15 13.91 0.55
CA GLU A 59 -21.78 13.48 1.90
C GLU A 59 -20.80 12.29 1.90
N LYS A 60 -21.02 11.31 1.02
CA LYS A 60 -20.11 10.17 0.88
C LYS A 60 -18.77 10.58 0.27
N LEU A 61 -18.77 11.47 -0.72
CA LEU A 61 -17.57 11.99 -1.35
C LEU A 61 -16.73 12.79 -0.36
N GLU A 62 -17.34 13.57 0.52
CA GLU A 62 -16.64 14.27 1.58
C GLU A 62 -16.11 13.30 2.64
N THR A 63 -16.91 12.33 3.06
CA THR A 63 -16.54 11.34 4.09
C THR A 63 -15.37 10.46 3.65
N ILE A 64 -15.35 10.01 2.39
CA ILE A 64 -14.31 9.08 1.91
C ILE A 64 -12.90 9.69 1.98
N LYS A 65 -12.76 11.01 1.97
CA LYS A 65 -11.47 11.69 2.11
C LYS A 65 -10.78 11.36 3.44
N TYR A 66 -11.52 11.00 4.47
CA TYR A 66 -11.00 10.63 5.79
C TYR A 66 -10.57 9.15 5.87
N TYR A 67 -10.88 8.36 4.85
CA TYR A 67 -10.57 6.93 4.80
C TYR A 67 -9.59 6.57 3.69
N ASP A 68 -9.39 7.45 2.72
CA ASP A 68 -8.49 7.20 1.60
C ASP A 68 -7.02 7.24 2.06
N VAL A 69 -6.35 6.12 1.90
CA VAL A 69 -4.95 5.92 2.32
C VAL A 69 -4.00 6.94 1.67
N VAL A 70 -4.30 7.44 0.48
CA VAL A 70 -3.47 8.45 -0.20
C VAL A 70 -3.26 9.69 0.68
N ASN A 71 -4.27 10.08 1.47
CA ASN A 71 -4.19 11.23 2.34
C ASN A 71 -3.24 11.00 3.53
N PHE A 72 -3.24 9.79 4.09
CA PHE A 72 -2.30 9.39 5.15
C PHE A 72 -0.89 9.16 4.60
N ALA A 73 -0.77 8.56 3.43
CA ALA A 73 0.51 8.28 2.78
C ALA A 73 1.39 9.54 2.64
N ARG A 74 0.78 10.71 2.41
CA ARG A 74 1.49 12.01 2.39
C ARG A 74 2.21 12.35 3.69
N GLN A 75 1.79 11.78 4.81
CA GLN A 75 2.33 12.05 6.13
C GLN A 75 3.37 10.99 6.57
N VAL A 76 3.56 9.93 5.82
CA VAL A 76 4.58 8.90 6.13
C VAL A 76 5.97 9.50 6.03
N LYS A 77 6.75 9.40 7.12
CA LYS A 77 8.10 9.96 7.25
C LYS A 77 9.18 8.90 7.50
N ILE A 78 8.78 7.65 7.62
CA ILE A 78 9.65 6.52 7.95
C ILE A 78 9.93 5.66 6.71
N PRO A 79 11.05 4.92 6.68
CA PRO A 79 11.34 4.00 5.59
C PRO A 79 10.25 2.94 5.42
N GLY A 80 9.87 2.67 4.18
CA GLY A 80 8.83 1.71 3.85
C GLY A 80 9.21 0.76 2.73
N TYR A 81 8.77 -0.49 2.87
CA TYR A 81 8.79 -1.51 1.84
C TYR A 81 7.37 -1.73 1.32
N TYR A 82 7.24 -1.75 0.01
CA TYR A 82 5.95 -1.90 -0.67
C TYR A 82 6.06 -2.99 -1.72
N SER A 83 5.01 -3.80 -1.85
CA SER A 83 5.00 -4.83 -2.87
C SER A 83 3.58 -5.13 -3.31
N TRP A 84 3.39 -5.36 -4.61
CA TRP A 84 2.11 -5.79 -5.18
C TRP A 84 2.27 -6.47 -6.52
N GLY A 85 1.19 -7.13 -6.94
CA GLY A 85 1.07 -7.74 -8.25
C GLY A 85 0.62 -6.73 -9.31
N PHE A 86 1.20 -6.81 -10.50
CA PHE A 86 0.80 -5.95 -11.61
C PHE A 86 -0.60 -6.29 -12.14
N ASN A 87 -1.04 -7.54 -11.96
CA ASN A 87 -2.35 -8.03 -12.39
C ASN A 87 -3.39 -8.06 -11.25
N ASP A 88 -3.20 -7.25 -10.22
CA ASP A 88 -4.14 -7.17 -9.11
C ASP A 88 -5.40 -6.40 -9.52
N GLU A 89 -6.53 -7.11 -9.62
CA GLU A 89 -7.84 -6.54 -9.93
C GLU A 89 -8.61 -6.12 -8.68
N THR A 90 -8.25 -6.65 -7.52
CA THR A 90 -8.88 -6.31 -6.24
C THR A 90 -8.36 -4.96 -5.72
N CYS A 91 -7.04 -4.80 -5.72
CA CYS A 91 -6.38 -3.52 -5.44
C CYS A 91 -5.59 -3.12 -6.68
N PRO A 92 -6.20 -2.44 -7.66
CA PRO A 92 -5.54 -2.16 -8.93
C PRO A 92 -4.24 -1.37 -8.75
N PRO A 93 -3.18 -1.68 -9.51
CA PRO A 93 -1.89 -0.99 -9.42
C PRO A 93 -2.00 0.52 -9.46
N THR A 94 -2.92 1.06 -10.28
CA THR A 94 -3.17 2.51 -10.37
C THR A 94 -3.50 3.12 -9.02
N SER A 95 -4.31 2.44 -8.21
CA SER A 95 -4.69 2.89 -6.87
C SER A 95 -3.53 2.81 -5.88
N MET A 96 -2.76 1.74 -5.94
CA MET A 96 -1.59 1.56 -5.08
C MET A 96 -0.47 2.55 -5.40
N TYR A 97 -0.22 2.80 -6.69
CA TYR A 97 0.71 3.85 -7.11
C TYR A 97 0.26 5.24 -6.67
N ALA A 98 -1.05 5.53 -6.59
CA ALA A 98 -1.54 6.81 -6.10
C ALA A 98 -1.09 7.07 -4.64
N ALA A 99 -1.10 6.05 -3.78
CA ALA A 99 -0.57 6.14 -2.43
C ALA A 99 0.96 6.18 -2.40
N TYR A 100 1.61 5.25 -3.13
CA TYR A 100 3.06 5.14 -3.17
C TYR A 100 3.74 6.44 -3.64
N ASN A 101 3.23 7.04 -4.72
CA ASN A 101 3.88 8.20 -5.34
C ASN A 101 3.87 9.45 -4.47
N VAL A 102 2.94 9.58 -3.53
CA VAL A 102 2.87 10.73 -2.62
C VAL A 102 3.71 10.57 -1.34
N ILE A 103 4.30 9.39 -1.12
CA ILE A 103 5.22 9.16 -0.01
C ILE A 103 6.58 9.73 -0.38
N ASN A 104 7.08 10.68 0.41
CA ASN A 104 8.40 11.29 0.21
C ASN A 104 9.51 10.65 1.06
N ALA A 105 9.16 9.79 2.02
CA ALA A 105 10.11 9.04 2.82
C ALA A 105 10.89 8.02 1.96
N PRO A 106 12.06 7.54 2.42
CA PRO A 106 12.76 6.43 1.76
C PRO A 106 11.83 5.24 1.55
N LYS A 107 11.77 4.74 0.33
CA LYS A 107 10.82 3.68 -0.02
C LYS A 107 11.40 2.76 -1.08
N GLU A 108 11.08 1.49 -0.94
CA GLU A 108 11.45 0.44 -1.88
C GLU A 108 10.19 -0.25 -2.39
N LEU A 109 10.18 -0.62 -3.66
CA LEU A 109 9.05 -1.28 -4.31
C LEU A 109 9.52 -2.57 -4.98
N TYR A 110 8.92 -3.68 -4.58
CA TYR A 110 8.99 -4.93 -5.32
C TYR A 110 7.68 -5.13 -6.10
N LEU A 111 7.73 -4.99 -7.40
CA LEU A 111 6.59 -5.20 -8.30
C LEU A 111 6.67 -6.60 -8.91
N ALA A 112 5.72 -7.47 -8.58
CA ALA A 112 5.60 -8.79 -9.20
C ALA A 112 4.70 -8.70 -10.43
N LEU A 113 5.27 -8.94 -11.63
CA LEU A 113 4.54 -8.73 -12.88
C LEU A 113 3.42 -9.75 -13.11
N GLU A 114 3.58 -10.97 -12.58
CA GLU A 114 2.68 -12.09 -12.83
C GLU A 114 1.60 -12.27 -11.77
N THR A 115 1.74 -11.64 -10.59
CA THR A 115 0.78 -11.84 -9.51
C THR A 115 -0.44 -10.93 -9.61
N GLY A 116 -1.55 -11.43 -9.07
CA GLY A 116 -2.72 -10.66 -8.72
C GLY A 116 -2.69 -10.24 -7.24
N HIS A 117 -3.81 -10.48 -6.53
CA HIS A 117 -3.98 -10.10 -5.11
C HIS A 117 -3.37 -11.14 -4.15
N TRP A 118 -2.12 -11.49 -4.33
CA TRP A 118 -1.34 -12.37 -3.44
C TRP A 118 0.15 -12.08 -3.56
N THR A 119 0.97 -12.75 -2.74
CA THR A 119 2.44 -12.65 -2.77
C THR A 119 3.09 -13.97 -3.11
N TYR A 120 4.13 -13.94 -3.92
CA TYR A 120 5.08 -15.03 -4.08
C TYR A 120 6.02 -15.12 -2.86
N PRO A 121 6.63 -16.30 -2.63
CA PRO A 121 7.68 -16.47 -1.62
C PRO A 121 8.81 -15.44 -1.76
N GLU A 122 9.26 -15.16 -2.98
CA GLU A 122 10.33 -14.22 -3.30
C GLU A 122 10.04 -12.79 -2.81
N GLN A 123 8.79 -12.34 -2.88
CA GLN A 123 8.40 -11.03 -2.34
C GLN A 123 8.56 -10.98 -0.81
N ARG A 124 8.35 -12.11 -0.13
CA ARG A 124 8.52 -12.22 1.33
C ARG A 124 9.98 -12.34 1.72
N GLU A 125 10.77 -13.04 0.93
CA GLU A 125 12.21 -13.17 1.12
C GLU A 125 12.89 -11.82 0.97
N ASP A 126 12.60 -11.09 -0.09
CA ASP A 126 13.09 -9.74 -0.34
C ASP A 126 12.72 -8.78 0.82
N PHE A 127 11.48 -8.82 1.29
CA PHE A 127 11.09 -8.06 2.48
C PHE A 127 11.88 -8.46 3.72
N ASN A 128 12.09 -9.77 3.95
CA ASN A 128 12.83 -10.23 5.11
C ASN A 128 14.28 -9.74 5.07
N GLU A 129 14.93 -9.76 3.92
CA GLU A 129 16.26 -9.21 3.74
C GLU A 129 16.26 -7.70 3.99
N TRP A 130 15.28 -6.98 3.45
CA TRP A 130 15.14 -5.55 3.67
C TRP A 130 15.00 -5.20 5.15
N ILE A 131 14.08 -5.84 5.88
CA ILE A 131 13.86 -5.51 7.31
C ILE A 131 15.03 -5.92 8.19
N ILE A 132 15.66 -7.06 7.92
CA ILE A 132 16.86 -7.50 8.65
C ILE A 132 17.99 -6.49 8.45
N THR A 133 18.22 -6.04 7.23
CA THR A 133 19.22 -5.03 6.92
C THR A 133 18.95 -3.72 7.68
N LYS A 134 17.69 -3.29 7.76
CA LYS A 134 17.33 -2.09 8.53
C LYS A 134 17.51 -2.27 10.03
N LEU A 135 17.15 -3.42 10.58
CA LEU A 135 17.25 -3.71 12.01
C LEU A 135 18.69 -3.90 12.47
N LEU A 136 19.53 -4.52 11.63
CA LEU A 136 20.95 -4.77 11.94
C LEU A 136 21.89 -3.62 11.53
N GLY A 137 21.35 -2.50 11.03
CA GLY A 137 22.16 -1.37 10.60
C GLY A 137 23.04 -1.68 9.39
N GLY A 138 22.55 -2.52 8.48
CA GLY A 138 23.25 -2.90 7.25
C GLY A 138 24.35 -3.96 7.42
N LYS A 139 24.47 -4.59 8.58
CA LYS A 139 25.35 -5.76 8.75
C LYS A 139 24.70 -6.98 8.12
N PRO A 140 25.37 -7.71 7.22
CA PRO A 140 24.88 -8.99 6.72
C PRO A 140 24.66 -9.96 7.90
N LEU A 141 23.66 -10.83 7.80
CA LEU A 141 23.58 -12.00 8.67
C LEU A 141 24.87 -12.80 8.46
N GLU A 142 25.69 -12.94 9.49
CA GLU A 142 26.75 -13.94 9.46
C GLU A 142 26.03 -15.28 9.30
N ASN A 143 26.19 -15.89 8.12
CA ASN A 143 25.72 -17.25 7.88
C ASN A 143 26.45 -18.13 8.89
N GLY A 144 25.77 -18.43 9.98
CA GLY A 144 26.20 -19.45 10.91
C GLY A 144 26.32 -20.76 10.13
N GLY A 145 27.56 -21.13 9.80
CA GLY A 145 27.85 -22.35 9.10
C GLY A 145 27.19 -23.52 9.80
N ARG A 146 26.45 -24.30 9.04
CA ARG A 146 26.09 -25.68 9.34
C ARG A 146 26.77 -26.56 8.31
#